data_c6152d94528bfa9142367274a72614b5
#
_entry.id   c6152d94528bfa9142367274a72614b5
#
_cell.length_a   1.000
_cell.length_b   1.000
_cell.length_c   1.000
_cell.angle_alpha   90.00
_cell.angle_beta   90.00
_cell.angle_gamma   90.00
#
_symmetry.space_group_name_H-M   'P 1'
#
loop_
_entity.id
_entity.type
_entity.pdbx_description
1 polymer ?
#
loop_
_entity_poly.entity_id
_entity_poly.type
_entity_poly.pdbx_seq_one_letter_code
_entity_poly.pdbx_strand_id
1 'polypeptide(L)'
;MTNILRLSKLENQGITPRPAPYDLTRQLSDCALAHEEAWERKDIDFDAQLEERVMVMADESMMEIVFNNLIANAVKFTERGGRIVLRQERDGGQVAVTVSDTGCGMDEETQKHIFDKFYQGDTSHAGEGNGLGLTLVRRVLEISGGSIAVRSAPGEGSDFIVRLPLYAGAEQAQRKDSQL
;
A
#
# COMPACT_ATOMS: atom_id res chain seq x y z
N MET A 1 1.81 -16.43 8.77
CA MET A 1 2.79 -15.74 9.64
C MET A 1 2.17 -14.43 10.13
N THR A 2 2.16 -14.18 11.43
CA THR A 2 1.56 -12.97 12.03
C THR A 2 2.43 -11.74 11.81
N ASN A 3 1.84 -10.53 11.82
CA ASN A 3 2.56 -9.27 11.68
C ASN A 3 3.62 -9.07 12.78
N ILE A 4 3.38 -9.58 13.99
CA ILE A 4 4.35 -9.58 15.10
C ILE A 4 5.64 -10.30 14.72
N LEU A 5 5.55 -11.50 14.18
CA LEU A 5 6.72 -12.27 13.76
C LEU A 5 7.44 -11.63 12.58
N ARG A 6 6.70 -11.05 11.63
CA ARG A 6 7.30 -10.30 10.50
C ARG A 6 8.05 -9.08 10.97
N LEU A 7 7.45 -8.27 11.83
CA LEU A 7 8.08 -7.08 12.39
C LEU A 7 9.31 -7.43 13.22
N SER A 8 9.22 -8.43 14.11
CA SER A 8 10.34 -8.91 14.91
C SER A 8 11.51 -9.38 14.05
N LYS A 9 11.25 -10.08 12.95
CA LYS A 9 12.29 -10.49 12.00
C LYS A 9 12.95 -9.31 11.32
N LEU A 10 12.16 -8.32 10.88
CA LEU A 10 12.70 -7.10 10.25
C LEU A 10 13.54 -6.26 11.20
N GLU A 11 13.21 -6.23 12.48
CA GLU A 11 13.95 -5.45 13.49
C GLU A 11 15.21 -6.15 14.01
N ASN A 12 15.13 -7.47 14.23
CA ASN A 12 16.17 -8.20 14.98
C ASN A 12 17.09 -9.05 14.09
N GLN A 13 16.68 -9.41 12.87
CA GLN A 13 17.44 -10.35 12.03
C GLN A 13 18.16 -9.67 10.85
N GLY A 14 18.17 -8.34 10.78
CA GLY A 14 18.89 -7.62 9.74
C GLY A 14 18.49 -8.06 8.32
N ILE A 15 17.18 -8.22 8.06
CA ILE A 15 16.71 -8.61 6.74
C ILE A 15 17.15 -7.56 5.72
N THR A 16 17.94 -8.01 4.77
CA THR A 16 18.38 -7.18 3.65
C THR A 16 17.40 -7.36 2.48
N PRO A 17 16.78 -6.28 1.97
CA PRO A 17 15.95 -6.35 0.78
C PRO A 17 16.75 -6.92 -0.40
N ARG A 18 16.07 -7.66 -1.26
CA ARG A 18 16.61 -8.17 -2.53
C ARG A 18 15.88 -7.51 -3.70
N PRO A 19 16.24 -6.25 -4.03
CA PRO A 19 15.57 -5.54 -5.11
C PRO A 19 15.87 -6.20 -6.45
N ALA A 20 14.83 -6.35 -7.25
CA ALA A 20 14.90 -6.82 -8.63
C ALA A 20 13.84 -6.10 -9.47
N PRO A 21 14.02 -6.01 -10.80
CA PRO A 21 12.97 -5.50 -11.66
C PRO A 21 11.76 -6.42 -11.64
N TYR A 22 10.56 -5.89 -11.40
CA TYR A 22 9.33 -6.65 -11.51
C TYR A 22 8.15 -5.77 -11.94
N ASP A 23 7.07 -6.40 -12.38
CA ASP A 23 5.84 -5.74 -12.84
C ASP A 23 4.95 -5.40 -11.64
N LEU A 24 4.97 -4.12 -11.23
CA LEU A 24 4.16 -3.62 -10.14
C LEU A 24 2.66 -3.65 -10.44
N THR A 25 2.25 -3.41 -11.69
CA THR A 25 0.84 -3.44 -12.08
C THR A 25 0.22 -4.82 -11.84
N ARG A 26 0.94 -5.87 -12.20
CA ARG A 26 0.54 -7.25 -11.90
C ARG A 26 0.41 -7.49 -10.40
N GLN A 27 1.41 -7.09 -9.63
CA GLN A 27 1.38 -7.27 -8.17
C GLN A 27 0.20 -6.56 -7.52
N LEU A 28 -0.08 -5.31 -7.92
CA LEU A 28 -1.22 -4.56 -7.40
C LEU A 28 -2.55 -5.23 -7.74
N SER A 29 -2.69 -5.77 -8.95
CA SER A 29 -3.87 -6.52 -9.35
C SER A 29 -4.04 -7.79 -8.51
N ASP A 30 -2.96 -8.55 -8.30
CA ASP A 30 -2.99 -9.77 -7.49
C ASP A 30 -3.32 -9.47 -6.00
N CYS A 31 -2.73 -8.41 -5.43
CA CYS A 31 -3.05 -7.96 -4.08
C CYS A 31 -4.50 -7.50 -3.96
N ALA A 32 -5.02 -6.77 -4.94
CA ALA A 32 -6.42 -6.37 -4.95
C ALA A 32 -7.32 -7.61 -4.93
N LEU A 33 -7.17 -8.52 -5.89
CA LEU A 33 -7.98 -9.73 -6.00
C LEU A 33 -7.92 -10.62 -4.75
N ALA A 34 -6.80 -10.63 -4.03
CA ALA A 34 -6.70 -11.36 -2.75
C ALA A 34 -7.69 -10.88 -1.67
N HIS A 35 -8.23 -9.66 -1.82
CA HIS A 35 -9.21 -9.08 -0.90
C HIS A 35 -10.63 -8.99 -1.48
N GLU A 36 -10.88 -9.58 -2.67
CA GLU A 36 -12.16 -9.47 -3.40
C GLU A 36 -13.35 -9.89 -2.55
N GLU A 37 -13.31 -11.06 -1.94
CA GLU A 37 -14.39 -11.54 -1.08
C GLU A 37 -14.72 -10.57 0.07
N ALA A 38 -13.71 -9.89 0.61
CA ALA A 38 -13.87 -8.99 1.74
C ALA A 38 -14.58 -7.68 1.35
N TRP A 39 -14.24 -7.09 0.20
CA TRP A 39 -14.93 -5.89 -0.24
C TRP A 39 -16.31 -6.19 -0.84
N GLU A 40 -16.49 -7.32 -1.53
CA GLU A 40 -17.81 -7.74 -2.03
C GLU A 40 -18.82 -7.96 -0.89
N ARG A 41 -18.37 -8.59 0.19
CA ARG A 41 -19.18 -8.82 1.40
C ARG A 41 -19.71 -7.51 2.02
N LYS A 42 -18.98 -6.43 1.84
CA LYS A 42 -19.33 -5.08 2.29
C LYS A 42 -20.01 -4.23 1.20
N ASP A 43 -20.28 -4.76 0.01
CA ASP A 43 -20.77 -4.01 -1.16
C ASP A 43 -19.92 -2.77 -1.46
N ILE A 44 -18.60 -2.84 -1.27
CA ILE A 44 -17.67 -1.75 -1.55
C ILE A 44 -17.44 -1.66 -3.07
N ASP A 45 -17.55 -0.45 -3.61
CA ASP A 45 -17.16 -0.14 -4.99
C ASP A 45 -15.62 -0.04 -5.04
N PHE A 46 -14.96 -1.09 -5.56
CA PHE A 46 -13.51 -1.13 -5.70
C PHE A 46 -13.10 -0.76 -7.13
N ASP A 47 -12.43 0.37 -7.30
CA ASP A 47 -11.98 0.92 -8.58
C ASP A 47 -10.46 0.84 -8.71
N ALA A 48 -9.94 0.05 -9.65
CA ALA A 48 -8.52 -0.08 -9.92
C ALA A 48 -8.13 0.76 -11.15
N GLN A 49 -7.44 1.87 -10.92
CA GLN A 49 -6.93 2.79 -11.93
C GLN A 49 -5.43 2.55 -12.11
N LEU A 50 -5.09 1.48 -12.81
CA LEU A 50 -3.71 1.02 -12.99
C LEU A 50 -3.22 1.31 -14.41
N GLU A 51 -1.98 1.79 -14.51
CA GLU A 51 -1.30 1.90 -15.79
C GLU A 51 -0.92 0.52 -16.35
N GLU A 52 -0.83 0.42 -17.68
CA GLU A 52 -0.33 -0.79 -18.31
C GLU A 52 1.16 -0.99 -17.97
N ARG A 53 1.47 -2.12 -17.38
CA ARG A 53 2.81 -2.62 -17.07
C ARG A 53 3.83 -1.58 -16.59
N VAL A 54 3.86 -1.33 -15.31
CA VAL A 54 4.85 -0.45 -14.67
C VAL A 54 5.95 -1.28 -14.00
N MET A 55 7.17 -1.19 -14.51
CA MET A 55 8.33 -1.89 -13.97
C MET A 55 8.99 -1.05 -12.88
N VAL A 56 9.22 -1.66 -11.72
CA VAL A 56 9.90 -1.03 -10.58
C VAL A 56 11.13 -1.84 -10.16
N MET A 57 12.04 -1.18 -9.44
CA MET A 57 13.20 -1.82 -8.83
C MET A 57 12.96 -1.90 -7.32
N ALA A 58 12.43 -3.02 -6.84
CA ALA A 58 12.17 -3.24 -5.42
C ALA A 58 12.14 -4.75 -5.08
N ASP A 59 12.06 -5.07 -3.81
CA ASP A 59 11.83 -6.45 -3.35
C ASP A 59 10.34 -6.77 -3.43
N GLU A 60 9.94 -7.60 -4.41
CA GLU A 60 8.55 -7.93 -4.70
C GLU A 60 7.83 -8.52 -3.48
N SER A 61 8.50 -9.39 -2.73
CA SER A 61 7.89 -10.03 -1.55
C SER A 61 7.65 -9.05 -0.40
N MET A 62 8.52 -8.06 -0.24
CA MET A 62 8.33 -6.99 0.74
C MET A 62 7.22 -6.03 0.33
N MET A 63 7.13 -5.68 -0.95
CA MET A 63 6.06 -4.83 -1.46
C MET A 63 4.69 -5.50 -1.40
N GLU A 64 4.61 -6.82 -1.55
CA GLU A 64 3.38 -7.58 -1.32
C GLU A 64 2.85 -7.38 0.12
N ILE A 65 3.75 -7.36 1.12
CA ILE A 65 3.38 -7.06 2.51
C ILE A 65 2.78 -5.65 2.61
N VAL A 66 3.39 -4.66 1.97
CA VAL A 66 2.94 -3.27 1.99
C VAL A 66 1.53 -3.15 1.41
N PHE A 67 1.32 -3.61 0.17
CA PHE A 67 0.05 -3.41 -0.52
C PHE A 67 -1.09 -4.22 0.09
N ASN A 68 -0.84 -5.46 0.52
CA ASN A 68 -1.86 -6.24 1.24
C ASN A 68 -2.30 -5.57 2.54
N ASN A 69 -1.37 -4.98 3.32
CA ASN A 69 -1.75 -4.25 4.54
C ASN A 69 -2.56 -2.99 4.25
N LEU A 70 -2.19 -2.22 3.22
CA LEU A 70 -2.91 -0.99 2.87
C LEU A 70 -4.30 -1.29 2.33
N ILE A 71 -4.46 -2.29 1.46
CA ILE A 71 -5.77 -2.69 0.92
C ILE A 71 -6.64 -3.28 2.03
N ALA A 72 -6.09 -4.14 2.90
CA ALA A 72 -6.81 -4.70 4.04
C ALA A 72 -7.32 -3.61 4.98
N ASN A 73 -6.51 -2.58 5.28
CA ASN A 73 -6.92 -1.43 6.07
C ASN A 73 -8.04 -0.65 5.40
N ALA A 74 -7.92 -0.36 4.10
CA ALA A 74 -8.97 0.33 3.34
C ALA A 74 -10.31 -0.43 3.42
N VAL A 75 -10.31 -1.74 3.20
CA VAL A 75 -11.52 -2.57 3.32
C VAL A 75 -12.07 -2.58 4.76
N LYS A 76 -11.17 -2.64 5.76
CA LYS A 76 -11.56 -2.65 7.17
C LYS A 76 -12.32 -1.38 7.57
N PHE A 77 -11.78 -0.21 7.21
CA PHE A 77 -12.30 1.08 7.64
C PHE A 77 -13.36 1.69 6.71
N THR A 78 -13.54 1.15 5.52
CA THR A 78 -14.63 1.57 4.62
C THR A 78 -15.94 0.94 5.07
N GLU A 79 -16.96 1.77 5.22
CA GLU A 79 -18.31 1.33 5.55
C GLU A 79 -18.94 0.56 4.38
N ARG A 80 -20.01 -0.21 4.68
CA ARG A 80 -20.79 -0.91 3.68
C ARG A 80 -21.31 0.05 2.60
N GLY A 81 -21.13 -0.29 1.33
CA GLY A 81 -21.51 0.56 0.21
C GLY A 81 -20.56 1.73 -0.06
N GLY A 82 -19.43 1.81 0.66
CA GLY A 82 -18.42 2.81 0.41
C GLY A 82 -17.59 2.53 -0.84
N ARG A 83 -16.52 3.28 -1.03
CA ARG A 83 -15.64 3.18 -2.21
C ARG A 83 -14.17 3.11 -1.83
N ILE A 84 -13.42 2.29 -2.58
CA ILE A 84 -11.96 2.23 -2.55
C ILE A 84 -11.43 2.45 -3.95
N VAL A 85 -10.41 3.29 -4.10
CA VAL A 85 -9.69 3.51 -5.36
C VAL A 85 -8.24 3.11 -5.17
N LEU A 86 -7.77 2.16 -5.97
CA LEU A 86 -6.37 1.81 -6.09
C LEU A 86 -5.81 2.47 -7.36
N ARG A 87 -4.99 3.50 -7.20
CA ARG A 87 -4.43 4.27 -8.30
C ARG A 87 -2.93 4.09 -8.40
N GLN A 88 -2.43 4.00 -9.62
CA GLN A 88 -1.01 3.93 -9.93
C GLN A 88 -0.69 4.99 -10.99
N GLU A 89 0.28 5.86 -10.70
CA GLU A 89 0.67 6.96 -11.57
C GLU A 89 2.19 7.12 -11.59
N ARG A 90 2.77 7.30 -12.77
CA ARG A 90 4.19 7.65 -12.88
C ARG A 90 4.38 9.12 -12.53
N ASP A 91 5.40 9.39 -11.72
CA ASP A 91 5.76 10.73 -11.25
C ASP A 91 7.28 10.91 -11.36
N GLY A 92 7.74 11.38 -12.52
CA GLY A 92 9.17 11.49 -12.83
C GLY A 92 9.86 10.12 -12.84
N GLY A 93 10.93 9.96 -12.09
CA GLY A 93 11.67 8.68 -11.93
C GLY A 93 11.05 7.72 -10.91
N GLN A 94 9.86 8.00 -10.41
CA GLN A 94 9.14 7.19 -9.42
C GLN A 94 7.76 6.81 -9.93
N VAL A 95 7.13 5.85 -9.25
CA VAL A 95 5.70 5.57 -9.35
C VAL A 95 5.06 5.85 -8.00
N ALA A 96 3.93 6.52 -8.02
CA ALA A 96 3.05 6.71 -6.87
C ALA A 96 1.90 5.70 -6.93
N VAL A 97 1.73 4.93 -5.87
CA VAL A 97 0.57 4.05 -5.66
C VAL A 97 -0.27 4.63 -4.54
N THR A 98 -1.50 4.99 -4.84
CA THR A 98 -2.45 5.55 -3.87
C THR A 98 -3.56 4.56 -3.60
N VAL A 99 -3.78 4.27 -2.34
CA VAL A 99 -4.97 3.55 -1.85
C VAL A 99 -5.86 4.58 -1.16
N SER A 100 -6.97 4.93 -1.80
CA SER A 100 -7.96 5.88 -1.29
C SER A 100 -9.18 5.15 -0.79
N ASP A 101 -9.68 5.50 0.37
CA ASP A 101 -10.92 4.96 0.93
C ASP A 101 -11.88 6.08 1.36
N THR A 102 -13.17 5.77 1.40
CA THR A 102 -14.22 6.64 1.91
C THR A 102 -14.62 6.30 3.35
N GLY A 103 -13.66 5.84 4.14
CA GLY A 103 -13.87 5.46 5.55
C GLY A 103 -14.05 6.64 6.49
N CYS A 104 -13.91 6.38 7.78
CA CYS A 104 -14.10 7.40 8.83
C CYS A 104 -13.06 8.53 8.81
N GLY A 105 -11.94 8.34 8.12
CA GLY A 105 -10.85 9.29 8.14
C GLY A 105 -10.16 9.42 9.51
N MET A 106 -9.23 10.35 9.60
CA MET A 106 -8.41 10.56 10.79
C MET A 106 -8.15 12.04 11.01
N ASP A 107 -8.16 12.49 12.27
CA ASP A 107 -7.69 13.80 12.66
C ASP A 107 -6.14 13.88 12.62
N GLU A 108 -5.59 15.10 12.74
CA GLU A 108 -4.15 15.32 12.69
C GLU A 108 -3.39 14.59 13.81
N GLU A 109 -3.98 14.45 15.00
CA GLU A 109 -3.35 13.76 16.12
C GLU A 109 -3.25 12.25 15.84
N THR A 110 -4.30 11.65 15.36
CA THR A 110 -4.31 10.25 14.93
C THR A 110 -3.28 9.99 13.83
N GLN A 111 -3.21 10.87 12.81
CA GLN A 111 -2.25 10.73 11.71
C GLN A 111 -0.79 10.74 12.16
N LYS A 112 -0.44 11.45 13.24
CA LYS A 112 0.91 11.46 13.81
C LYS A 112 1.33 10.10 14.38
N HIS A 113 0.38 9.30 14.85
CA HIS A 113 0.61 8.06 15.58
C HIS A 113 0.26 6.77 14.83
N ILE A 114 -0.35 6.84 13.64
CA ILE A 114 -0.83 5.64 12.93
C ILE A 114 0.27 4.64 12.56
N PHE A 115 1.52 5.07 12.51
CA PHE A 115 2.67 4.21 12.25
C PHE A 115 3.36 3.72 13.53
N ASP A 116 2.90 4.14 14.70
CA ASP A 116 3.45 3.70 15.97
C ASP A 116 3.00 2.28 16.30
N LYS A 117 3.87 1.51 16.96
CA LYS A 117 3.56 0.13 17.35
C LYS A 117 2.35 0.08 18.28
N PHE A 118 1.45 -0.85 18.01
CA PHE A 118 0.23 -1.09 18.82
C PHE A 118 -0.73 0.09 18.88
N TYR A 119 -0.48 1.16 18.14
CA TYR A 119 -1.43 2.26 18.09
C TYR A 119 -2.70 1.83 17.33
N GLN A 120 -3.80 2.03 17.96
CA GLN A 120 -5.14 1.89 17.37
C GLN A 120 -5.85 3.20 17.67
N GLY A 121 -6.24 3.93 16.63
CA GLY A 121 -7.05 5.14 16.78
C GLY A 121 -8.37 4.84 17.48
N ASP A 122 -9.42 5.60 17.22
CA ASP A 122 -10.73 5.39 17.84
C ASP A 122 -11.19 3.93 17.65
N THR A 123 -11.30 3.21 18.77
CA THR A 123 -11.62 1.77 18.81
C THR A 123 -13.07 1.46 18.43
N SER A 124 -13.92 2.47 18.27
CA SER A 124 -15.32 2.31 17.87
C SER A 124 -15.49 1.70 16.49
N HIS A 125 -14.49 1.87 15.60
CA HIS A 125 -14.43 1.28 14.27
C HIS A 125 -13.32 0.23 14.13
N ALA A 126 -12.53 -0.01 15.19
CA ALA A 126 -11.46 -1.00 15.21
C ALA A 126 -12.04 -2.39 15.48
N GLY A 127 -12.49 -3.06 14.43
CA GLY A 127 -12.56 -4.52 14.44
C GLY A 127 -11.18 -5.14 14.70
N GLU A 128 -11.09 -6.46 14.77
CA GLU A 128 -9.85 -7.21 15.03
C GLU A 128 -8.61 -6.66 14.31
N GLY A 129 -7.60 -6.27 15.06
CA GLY A 129 -6.30 -5.82 14.57
C GLY A 129 -5.37 -5.53 15.75
N ASN A 130 -4.06 -5.75 15.57
CA ASN A 130 -3.07 -5.57 16.63
C ASN A 130 -2.26 -4.25 16.53
N GLY A 131 -2.66 -3.33 15.66
CA GLY A 131 -1.96 -2.04 15.49
C GLY A 131 -0.54 -2.15 14.91
N LEU A 132 -0.23 -3.23 14.20
CA LEU A 132 1.10 -3.49 13.64
C LEU A 132 1.17 -3.43 12.13
N GLY A 133 0.04 -3.38 11.42
CA GLY A 133 0.01 -3.39 9.96
C GLY A 133 0.71 -2.18 9.35
N LEU A 134 0.39 -0.98 9.79
CA LEU A 134 1.01 0.27 9.30
C LEU A 134 2.45 0.45 9.79
N THR A 135 2.77 0.01 11.00
CA THR A 135 4.16 -0.03 11.50
C THR A 135 5.03 -0.90 10.60
N LEU A 136 4.52 -2.07 10.21
CA LEU A 136 5.19 -2.99 9.31
C LEU A 136 5.38 -2.37 7.92
N VAL A 137 4.35 -1.72 7.37
CA VAL A 137 4.41 -0.99 6.10
C VAL A 137 5.52 0.06 6.12
N ARG A 138 5.55 0.92 7.13
CA ARG A 138 6.56 1.96 7.27
C ARG A 138 7.97 1.35 7.33
N ARG A 139 8.16 0.32 8.16
CA ARG A 139 9.47 -0.32 8.31
C ARG A 139 9.95 -0.98 7.02
N VAL A 140 9.08 -1.67 6.30
CA VAL A 140 9.42 -2.28 5.00
C VAL A 140 9.84 -1.22 4.00
N LEU A 141 9.11 -0.11 3.89
CA LEU A 141 9.43 0.97 2.97
C LEU A 141 10.75 1.67 3.32
N GLU A 142 11.01 1.93 4.61
CA GLU A 142 12.28 2.52 5.09
C GLU A 142 13.50 1.70 4.63
N ILE A 143 13.46 0.37 4.81
CA ILE A 143 14.59 -0.49 4.42
C ILE A 143 14.65 -0.77 2.91
N SER A 144 13.56 -0.57 2.18
CA SER A 144 13.48 -0.82 0.73
C SER A 144 13.70 0.45 -0.11
N GLY A 145 13.97 1.60 0.51
CA GLY A 145 14.19 2.86 -0.20
C GLY A 145 12.91 3.50 -0.79
N GLY A 146 11.73 3.04 -0.37
CA GLY A 146 10.46 3.66 -0.69
C GLY A 146 10.01 4.68 0.36
N SER A 147 8.88 5.30 0.15
CA SER A 147 8.26 6.22 1.10
C SER A 147 6.76 6.05 1.16
N ILE A 148 6.16 6.50 2.26
CA ILE A 148 4.71 6.54 2.45
C ILE A 148 4.30 7.89 2.99
N ALA A 149 3.21 8.44 2.46
CA ALA A 149 2.52 9.61 2.97
C ALA A 149 1.05 9.28 3.20
N VAL A 150 0.41 10.02 4.10
CA VAL A 150 -1.01 9.90 4.39
C VAL A 150 -1.67 11.28 4.26
N ARG A 151 -2.87 11.30 3.68
CA ARG A 151 -3.78 12.45 3.69
C ARG A 151 -5.13 11.94 4.18
N SER A 152 -5.67 12.57 5.18
CA SER A 152 -6.94 12.17 5.78
C SER A 152 -7.58 13.34 6.50
N ALA A 153 -8.90 13.32 6.59
CA ALA A 153 -9.67 14.20 7.46
C ALA A 153 -10.86 13.43 8.03
N PRO A 154 -11.33 13.77 9.23
CA PRO A 154 -12.48 13.11 9.84
C PRO A 154 -13.71 13.15 8.91
N GLY A 155 -14.30 12.00 8.63
CA GLY A 155 -15.47 11.84 7.76
C GLY A 155 -15.20 11.91 6.26
N GLU A 156 -13.94 12.12 5.83
CA GLU A 156 -13.58 12.25 4.41
C GLU A 156 -12.77 11.07 3.87
N GLY A 157 -12.51 10.07 4.70
CA GLY A 157 -11.69 8.92 4.35
C GLY A 157 -10.19 9.20 4.41
N SER A 158 -9.41 8.34 3.76
CA SER A 158 -7.94 8.42 3.81
C SER A 158 -7.32 8.06 2.47
N ASP A 159 -6.21 8.75 2.15
CA ASP A 159 -5.31 8.41 1.05
C ASP A 159 -3.96 7.99 1.62
N PHE A 160 -3.55 6.76 1.33
CA PHE A 160 -2.20 6.28 1.59
C PHE A 160 -1.42 6.25 0.28
N ILE A 161 -0.30 6.99 0.23
CA ILE A 161 0.47 7.19 -1.00
C ILE A 161 1.87 6.60 -0.81
N VAL A 162 2.16 5.53 -1.53
CA VAL A 162 3.47 4.85 -1.57
C VAL A 162 4.22 5.29 -2.81
N ARG A 163 5.51 5.65 -2.66
CA ARG A 163 6.39 5.94 -3.79
C ARG A 163 7.53 4.94 -3.86
N LEU A 164 7.77 4.44 -5.06
CA LEU A 164 8.84 3.49 -5.37
C LEU A 164 9.63 3.98 -6.58
N PRO A 165 10.95 3.66 -6.68
CA PRO A 165 11.73 3.98 -7.85
C PRO A 165 11.28 3.16 -9.05
N LEU A 166 11.14 3.80 -10.22
CA LEU A 166 10.94 3.11 -11.48
C LEU A 166 12.22 2.34 -11.88
N TYR A 167 12.04 1.24 -12.59
CA TYR A 167 13.16 0.54 -13.23
C TYR A 167 13.64 1.30 -14.46
N ALA A 168 14.83 1.92 -14.38
CA ALA A 168 15.38 2.76 -15.44
C ALA A 168 15.60 2.03 -16.80
N GLY A 169 15.78 0.70 -16.79
CA GLY A 169 15.90 -0.11 -18.01
C GLY A 169 14.62 -0.23 -18.83
N ALA A 170 13.45 -0.01 -18.25
CA ALA A 170 12.17 -0.10 -18.96
C ALA A 170 11.94 1.09 -19.91
N GLU A 171 12.42 2.28 -19.57
CA GLU A 171 12.30 3.47 -20.42
C GLU A 171 13.13 3.36 -21.71
N GLN A 172 14.26 2.66 -21.65
CA GLN A 172 15.12 2.43 -22.82
C GLN A 172 14.52 1.42 -23.80
N ALA A 173 13.76 0.44 -23.32
CA ALA A 173 13.07 -0.53 -24.17
C ALA A 173 11.91 0.10 -24.94
N GLN A 174 11.10 0.93 -24.28
CA GLN A 174 9.96 1.62 -24.90
C GLN A 174 10.37 2.66 -25.96
N ARG A 175 11.51 3.34 -25.76
CA ARG A 175 12.05 4.29 -26.76
C ARG A 175 12.55 3.59 -28.02
N LYS A 176 13.01 2.32 -27.94
CA LYS A 176 13.42 1.54 -29.12
C LYS A 176 12.24 1.05 -29.95
N ASP A 177 11.13 0.68 -29.30
CA ASP A 177 9.92 0.21 -30.02
C ASP A 177 9.14 1.36 -30.69
N SER A 178 9.30 2.60 -30.20
CA SER A 178 8.67 3.78 -30.80
C SER A 178 9.43 4.38 -31.97
N GLN A 179 10.59 3.85 -32.32
CA GLN A 179 11.44 4.32 -33.45
C GLN A 179 11.48 3.33 -34.64
N LEU A 180 10.65 2.28 -34.60
CA LEU A 180 10.42 1.34 -35.69
C LEU A 180 9.04 1.58 -36.32
#